data_a31e2e072cb6269cbe6a55bc15a9813e
#
_entry.id   a31e2e072cb6269cbe6a55bc15a9813e
#
_cell.length_a   1.000
_cell.length_b   1.000
_cell.length_c   1.000
_cell.angle_alpha   90.00
_cell.angle_beta   90.00
_cell.angle_gamma   90.00
#
_symmetry.space_group_name_H-M   'P 1'
#
loop_
_entity.id
_entity.type
_entity.pdbx_description
1 polymer ?
#
loop_
_entity_poly.entity_id
_entity_poly.type
_entity_poly.pdbx_seq_one_letter_code
_entity_poly.pdbx_strand_id
1 'polypeptide(L)'
;MKKNALKNWNLWACIPIPAVMLMILYFTLQPGDVTTVTSGAVADKVYHVLDGDRNPLSLQQRDVLNTYTRVFAHMTEFALLSLTVGLAATANGIRRYLRSIYMFCFCLPVAVTDEIIQSFVPGRECDIVDLGKDLFGAGLMAVLFLLFGATGALTVRSVDEKKRRRKFMNIRIDDVAFSEAVEKIRTYAGDAGMHLVITPNADHIVKAEKDTEFRELFETADLIVPDGMPLLWVADSLGCPLLERVTGADLLPEICAFAQEDGRRIFFLATDEKTVSAAVEQVKKNWPGIPAADGYAPSMAFAEDAEESARILEKVEQFRTDILVVGLGSPKSEKWIAEHRDRLKCHVALPFGAAVSFLAKEKRRAPKWMQRHGLEWFSRFLQEPIRLFRRYFIEDVKIFRLALKYRNRTIEGYTGADGSDGG
;
A
#
# COMPACT_ATOMS: atom_id res chain seq x y z
N MET A 1 6.44 -0.22 -39.60
CA MET A 1 5.65 -1.13 -38.73
C MET A 1 4.75 -0.36 -37.78
N LYS A 2 3.69 0.32 -38.23
CA LYS A 2 2.77 1.13 -37.35
C LYS A 2 1.28 0.90 -37.65
N LYS A 3 0.87 -0.21 -38.26
CA LYS A 3 -0.53 -0.42 -38.70
C LYS A 3 -1.35 -1.43 -37.88
N ASN A 4 -0.83 -2.06 -36.83
CA ASN A 4 -1.53 -3.13 -36.09
C ASN A 4 -1.93 -2.77 -34.63
N ALA A 5 -1.76 -1.56 -34.17
CA ALA A 5 -2.09 -1.18 -32.79
C ALA A 5 -3.59 -1.05 -32.52
N LEU A 6 -4.42 -0.87 -33.56
CA LEU A 6 -5.87 -0.68 -33.43
C LEU A 6 -6.70 -2.00 -33.52
N LYS A 7 -6.05 -3.14 -33.76
CA LYS A 7 -6.77 -4.38 -34.12
C LYS A 7 -7.31 -5.19 -32.92
N ASN A 8 -7.00 -4.83 -31.69
CA ASN A 8 -7.42 -5.57 -30.49
C ASN A 8 -8.03 -4.69 -29.38
N TRP A 9 -8.67 -3.57 -29.74
CA TRP A 9 -9.40 -2.80 -28.74
C TRP A 9 -10.66 -3.55 -28.29
N ASN A 10 -10.83 -3.69 -26.98
CA ASN A 10 -12.02 -4.27 -26.37
C ASN A 10 -13.13 -3.22 -26.33
N LEU A 11 -13.88 -3.13 -27.44
CA LEU A 11 -14.99 -2.17 -27.59
C LEU A 11 -16.12 -2.40 -26.57
N TRP A 12 -16.31 -3.64 -26.10
CA TRP A 12 -17.31 -3.96 -25.09
C TRP A 12 -17.05 -3.25 -23.76
N ALA A 13 -15.79 -3.06 -23.42
CA ALA A 13 -15.40 -2.32 -22.21
C ALA A 13 -15.71 -0.80 -22.31
N CYS A 14 -15.93 -0.27 -23.51
CA CYS A 14 -16.27 1.15 -23.72
C CYS A 14 -17.79 1.41 -23.67
N ILE A 15 -18.65 0.40 -23.70
CA ILE A 15 -20.11 0.56 -23.70
C ILE A 15 -20.64 1.37 -22.49
N PRO A 16 -20.12 1.22 -21.26
CA PRO A 16 -20.60 2.01 -20.13
C PRO A 16 -20.39 3.52 -20.28
N ILE A 17 -19.38 3.96 -21.05
CA ILE A 17 -19.06 5.38 -21.21
C ILE A 17 -20.23 6.16 -21.84
N PRO A 18 -20.74 5.82 -23.04
CA PRO A 18 -21.88 6.52 -23.60
C PRO A 18 -23.16 6.40 -22.75
N ALA A 19 -23.34 5.32 -22.02
CA ALA A 19 -24.48 5.19 -21.11
C ALA A 19 -24.45 6.23 -19.98
N VAL A 20 -23.26 6.44 -19.37
CA VAL A 20 -23.06 7.48 -18.34
C VAL A 20 -23.14 8.88 -18.95
N MET A 21 -22.61 9.11 -20.14
CA MET A 21 -22.77 10.39 -20.85
C MET A 21 -24.23 10.73 -21.14
N LEU A 22 -25.04 9.75 -21.56
CA LEU A 22 -26.48 9.93 -21.74
C LEU A 22 -27.20 10.23 -20.43
N MET A 23 -26.77 9.62 -19.33
CA MET A 23 -27.30 9.91 -18.00
C MET A 23 -26.97 11.37 -17.60
N ILE A 24 -25.73 11.82 -17.77
CA ILE A 24 -25.34 13.20 -17.52
C ILE A 24 -26.19 14.13 -18.38
N LEU A 25 -26.26 13.92 -19.70
CA LEU A 25 -27.04 14.73 -20.61
C LEU A 25 -28.52 14.80 -20.22
N TYR A 26 -29.11 13.70 -19.74
CA TYR A 26 -30.47 13.68 -19.22
C TYR A 26 -30.67 14.68 -18.07
N PHE A 27 -29.72 14.70 -17.08
CA PHE A 27 -29.79 15.63 -15.96
C PHE A 27 -29.47 17.06 -16.37
N THR A 28 -28.54 17.26 -17.32
CA THR A 28 -28.19 18.55 -17.92
C THR A 28 -29.42 19.25 -18.53
N LEU A 29 -30.23 18.51 -19.26
CA LEU A 29 -31.39 19.03 -19.97
C LEU A 29 -32.62 19.29 -19.07
N GLN A 30 -32.57 18.94 -17.79
CA GLN A 30 -33.67 19.20 -16.86
C GLN A 30 -33.75 20.68 -16.48
N PRO A 31 -34.91 21.34 -16.53
CA PRO A 31 -35.13 22.70 -16.03
C PRO A 31 -34.72 22.86 -14.56
N GLY A 32 -34.30 24.06 -14.18
CA GLY A 32 -33.75 24.34 -12.83
C GLY A 32 -34.77 24.11 -11.70
N ASP A 33 -36.06 24.33 -11.94
CA ASP A 33 -37.15 24.02 -10.98
C ASP A 33 -37.31 22.52 -10.74
N VAL A 34 -37.25 21.69 -11.79
CA VAL A 34 -37.33 20.23 -11.70
C VAL A 34 -36.14 19.65 -10.92
N THR A 35 -34.93 20.14 -11.19
CA THR A 35 -33.72 19.68 -10.48
C THR A 35 -33.74 20.08 -9.00
N THR A 36 -34.29 21.25 -8.67
CA THR A 36 -34.44 21.70 -7.28
C THR A 36 -35.43 20.82 -6.50
N VAL A 37 -36.54 20.42 -7.12
CA VAL A 37 -37.53 19.51 -6.50
C VAL A 37 -36.91 18.10 -6.33
N THR A 38 -36.22 17.61 -7.34
CA THR A 38 -35.60 16.27 -7.29
C THR A 38 -34.50 16.18 -6.22
N SER A 39 -33.59 17.16 -6.17
CA SER A 39 -32.55 17.21 -5.15
C SER A 39 -33.09 17.40 -3.74
N GLY A 40 -34.17 18.18 -3.57
CA GLY A 40 -34.89 18.34 -2.31
C GLY A 40 -35.52 17.03 -1.82
N ALA A 41 -36.12 16.24 -2.70
CA ALA A 41 -36.68 14.93 -2.34
C ALA A 41 -35.57 13.92 -1.91
N VAL A 42 -34.40 13.97 -2.56
CA VAL A 42 -33.23 13.17 -2.13
C VAL A 42 -32.69 13.66 -0.77
N ALA A 43 -32.58 14.96 -0.60
CA ALA A 43 -32.14 15.56 0.66
C ALA A 43 -33.06 15.15 1.84
N ASP A 44 -34.37 15.20 1.64
CA ASP A 44 -35.34 14.76 2.65
C ASP A 44 -35.16 13.28 3.00
N LYS A 45 -34.99 12.39 2.01
CA LYS A 45 -34.73 10.96 2.26
C LYS A 45 -33.42 10.71 3.02
N VAL A 46 -32.36 11.42 2.67
CA VAL A 46 -31.06 11.32 3.38
C VAL A 46 -31.22 11.75 4.82
N TYR A 47 -31.94 12.85 5.06
CA TYR A 47 -32.21 13.33 6.41
C TYR A 47 -32.98 12.30 7.24
N HIS A 48 -34.07 11.75 6.71
CA HIS A 48 -34.87 10.71 7.38
C HIS A 48 -34.03 9.47 7.76
N VAL A 49 -33.09 9.09 6.92
CA VAL A 49 -32.18 7.95 7.20
C VAL A 49 -31.19 8.29 8.30
N LEU A 50 -30.70 9.53 8.38
CA LEU A 50 -29.68 9.95 9.36
C LEU A 50 -30.25 10.32 10.73
N ASP A 51 -31.41 11.00 10.78
CA ASP A 51 -31.97 11.57 12.04
C ASP A 51 -33.20 10.80 12.56
N GLY A 52 -33.73 9.85 11.81
CA GLY A 52 -34.80 8.94 12.24
C GLY A 52 -36.10 9.65 12.65
N ASP A 53 -36.55 10.61 11.88
CA ASP A 53 -37.83 11.36 12.04
C ASP A 53 -37.97 12.14 13.36
N ARG A 54 -36.87 12.47 14.05
CA ARG A 54 -36.95 13.09 15.37
C ARG A 54 -37.32 14.56 15.35
N ASN A 55 -36.92 15.31 14.30
CA ASN A 55 -37.25 16.74 14.19
C ASN A 55 -37.51 17.16 12.75
N PRO A 56 -38.53 17.96 12.43
CA PRO A 56 -38.69 18.53 11.09
C PRO A 56 -37.57 19.54 10.79
N LEU A 57 -36.99 19.46 9.58
CA LEU A 57 -35.99 20.43 9.10
C LEU A 57 -36.59 21.83 9.03
N SER A 58 -35.87 22.82 9.53
CA SER A 58 -36.18 24.24 9.23
C SER A 58 -35.95 24.50 7.73
N LEU A 59 -36.63 25.51 7.18
CA LEU A 59 -36.47 25.90 5.76
C LEU A 59 -34.99 26.18 5.43
N GLN A 60 -34.27 26.85 6.29
CA GLN A 60 -32.86 27.16 6.11
C GLN A 60 -31.97 25.90 6.09
N GLN A 61 -32.24 24.93 6.95
CA GLN A 61 -31.51 23.64 6.96
C GLN A 61 -31.80 22.82 5.69
N ARG A 62 -33.04 22.88 5.20
CA ARG A 62 -33.45 22.22 3.96
C ARG A 62 -32.74 22.80 2.74
N ASP A 63 -32.61 24.13 2.65
CA ASP A 63 -31.89 24.80 1.56
C ASP A 63 -30.39 24.45 1.58
N VAL A 64 -29.78 24.42 2.74
CA VAL A 64 -28.37 24.02 2.91
C VAL A 64 -28.17 22.56 2.47
N LEU A 65 -29.03 21.66 2.92
CA LEU A 65 -28.95 20.23 2.58
C LEU A 65 -29.19 19.99 1.08
N ASN A 66 -30.13 20.73 0.49
CA ASN A 66 -30.39 20.69 -0.94
C ASN A 66 -29.16 21.15 -1.76
N THR A 67 -28.50 22.22 -1.32
CA THR A 67 -27.25 22.70 -1.93
C THR A 67 -26.16 21.63 -1.88
N TYR A 68 -25.92 21.00 -0.72
CA TYR A 68 -24.95 19.91 -0.62
C TYR A 68 -25.34 18.70 -1.49
N THR A 69 -26.62 18.37 -1.58
CA THR A 69 -27.11 17.25 -2.41
C THR A 69 -26.78 17.51 -3.88
N ARG A 70 -26.96 18.73 -4.38
CA ARG A 70 -26.60 19.12 -5.75
C ARG A 70 -25.11 19.04 -6.00
N VAL A 71 -24.29 19.58 -5.08
CA VAL A 71 -22.84 19.46 -5.17
C VAL A 71 -22.39 18.00 -5.26
N PHE A 72 -22.98 17.15 -4.41
CA PHE A 72 -22.64 15.72 -4.39
C PHE A 72 -23.10 14.99 -5.66
N ALA A 73 -24.22 15.39 -6.25
CA ALA A 73 -24.70 14.83 -7.51
C ALA A 73 -23.71 15.10 -8.65
N HIS A 74 -23.31 16.35 -8.88
CA HIS A 74 -22.30 16.74 -9.87
C HIS A 74 -21.01 15.95 -9.70
N MET A 75 -20.45 15.95 -8.50
CA MET A 75 -19.22 15.21 -8.21
C MET A 75 -19.36 13.71 -8.51
N THR A 76 -20.53 13.10 -8.19
CA THR A 76 -20.77 11.67 -8.38
C THR A 76 -20.92 11.30 -9.86
N GLU A 77 -21.59 12.11 -10.64
CA GLU A 77 -21.77 11.90 -12.08
C GLU A 77 -20.43 11.86 -12.81
N PHE A 78 -19.56 12.83 -12.56
CA PHE A 78 -18.24 12.90 -13.17
C PHE A 78 -17.25 11.91 -12.57
N ALA A 79 -17.39 11.54 -11.30
CA ALA A 79 -16.63 10.42 -10.72
C ALA A 79 -17.01 9.10 -11.41
N LEU A 80 -18.29 8.87 -11.67
CA LEU A 80 -18.76 7.67 -12.37
C LEU A 80 -18.28 7.62 -13.83
N LEU A 81 -18.34 8.77 -14.55
CA LEU A 81 -17.79 8.87 -15.89
C LEU A 81 -16.29 8.55 -15.90
N SER A 82 -15.55 9.19 -15.02
CA SER A 82 -14.12 8.96 -14.84
C SER A 82 -13.81 7.47 -14.57
N LEU A 83 -14.56 6.82 -13.68
CA LEU A 83 -14.42 5.40 -13.39
C LEU A 83 -14.62 4.51 -14.63
N THR A 84 -15.69 4.76 -15.42
CA THR A 84 -15.96 3.96 -16.64
C THR A 84 -14.85 4.11 -17.68
N VAL A 85 -14.31 5.31 -17.86
CA VAL A 85 -13.13 5.57 -18.70
C VAL A 85 -11.90 4.83 -18.19
N GLY A 86 -11.67 4.83 -16.87
CA GLY A 86 -10.56 4.11 -16.23
C GLY A 86 -10.65 2.59 -16.41
N LEU A 87 -11.84 2.03 -16.26
CA LEU A 87 -12.11 0.60 -16.49
C LEU A 87 -11.90 0.22 -17.96
N ALA A 88 -12.41 1.03 -18.90
CA ALA A 88 -12.20 0.83 -20.34
C ALA A 88 -10.71 0.92 -20.71
N ALA A 89 -9.99 1.89 -20.17
CA ALA A 89 -8.55 2.04 -20.36
C ALA A 89 -7.77 0.83 -19.83
N THR A 90 -8.22 0.25 -18.71
CA THR A 90 -7.64 -0.96 -18.11
C THR A 90 -7.85 -2.17 -19.02
N ALA A 91 -9.09 -2.39 -19.46
CA ALA A 91 -9.45 -3.50 -20.34
C ALA A 91 -8.72 -3.46 -21.71
N ASN A 92 -8.31 -2.25 -22.13
CA ASN A 92 -7.56 -2.03 -23.36
C ASN A 92 -6.03 -1.96 -23.15
N GLY A 93 -5.54 -2.38 -21.98
CA GLY A 93 -4.10 -2.50 -21.72
C GLY A 93 -3.35 -1.16 -21.62
N ILE A 94 -4.05 -0.06 -21.42
CA ILE A 94 -3.41 1.26 -21.27
C ILE A 94 -2.58 1.26 -19.98
N ARG A 95 -1.35 1.79 -20.06
CA ARG A 95 -0.44 1.88 -18.92
C ARG A 95 -1.05 2.67 -17.78
N ARG A 96 -0.90 2.20 -16.55
CA ARG A 96 -1.57 2.69 -15.35
C ARG A 96 -1.54 4.22 -15.18
N TYR A 97 -0.36 4.85 -15.28
CA TYR A 97 -0.24 6.32 -15.15
C TYR A 97 -0.95 7.09 -16.28
N LEU A 98 -1.01 6.49 -17.49
CA LEU A 98 -1.76 7.06 -18.60
C LEU A 98 -3.26 6.95 -18.37
N ARG A 99 -3.74 5.91 -17.68
CA ARG A 99 -5.18 5.74 -17.40
C ARG A 99 -5.76 6.96 -16.67
N SER A 100 -5.12 7.41 -15.59
CA SER A 100 -5.58 8.60 -14.83
C SER A 100 -5.53 9.88 -15.67
N ILE A 101 -4.56 10.02 -16.56
CA ILE A 101 -4.51 11.11 -17.53
C ILE A 101 -5.70 11.01 -18.50
N TYR A 102 -5.94 9.83 -19.07
CA TYR A 102 -7.09 9.60 -19.97
C TYR A 102 -8.42 9.89 -19.28
N MET A 103 -8.59 9.45 -18.02
CA MET A 103 -9.76 9.70 -17.21
C MET A 103 -10.05 11.21 -17.09
N PHE A 104 -9.06 11.98 -16.69
CA PHE A 104 -9.21 13.42 -16.52
C PHE A 104 -9.39 14.15 -17.85
N CYS A 105 -8.54 13.86 -18.85
CA CYS A 105 -8.61 14.49 -20.17
C CYS A 105 -9.90 14.16 -20.93
N PHE A 106 -10.54 13.03 -20.68
CA PHE A 106 -11.84 12.68 -21.24
C PHE A 106 -12.98 13.43 -20.54
N CYS A 107 -12.94 13.54 -19.21
CA CYS A 107 -13.99 14.23 -18.45
C CYS A 107 -13.99 15.75 -18.66
N LEU A 108 -12.82 16.37 -18.87
CA LEU A 108 -12.71 17.82 -19.04
C LEU A 108 -13.58 18.38 -20.18
N PRO A 109 -13.50 17.92 -21.45
CA PRO A 109 -14.36 18.42 -22.51
C PRO A 109 -15.84 18.10 -22.28
N VAL A 110 -16.18 16.98 -21.61
CA VAL A 110 -17.55 16.65 -21.29
C VAL A 110 -18.10 17.64 -20.26
N ALA A 111 -17.36 17.97 -19.20
CA ALA A 111 -17.77 18.95 -18.18
C ALA A 111 -17.94 20.36 -18.78
N VAL A 112 -17.03 20.80 -19.65
CA VAL A 112 -17.18 22.09 -20.36
C VAL A 112 -18.42 22.07 -21.25
N THR A 113 -18.69 20.97 -21.94
CA THR A 113 -19.87 20.84 -22.82
C THR A 113 -21.16 20.85 -21.99
N ASP A 114 -21.16 20.20 -20.82
CA ASP A 114 -22.28 20.17 -19.88
C ASP A 114 -22.67 21.59 -19.47
N GLU A 115 -21.72 22.38 -19.00
CA GLU A 115 -21.93 23.78 -18.61
C GLU A 115 -22.44 24.67 -19.78
N ILE A 116 -21.91 24.46 -20.98
CA ILE A 116 -22.38 25.17 -22.17
C ILE A 116 -23.85 24.80 -22.47
N ILE A 117 -24.20 23.52 -22.38
CA ILE A 117 -25.59 23.08 -22.61
C ILE A 117 -26.51 23.65 -21.54
N GLN A 118 -26.09 23.65 -20.27
CA GLN A 118 -26.89 24.19 -19.16
C GLN A 118 -27.24 25.66 -19.36
N SER A 119 -26.38 26.47 -19.98
CA SER A 119 -26.66 27.86 -20.26
C SER A 119 -27.87 28.10 -21.23
N PHE A 120 -28.26 27.07 -21.96
CA PHE A 120 -29.47 27.12 -22.84
C PHE A 120 -30.71 26.54 -22.18
N VAL A 121 -30.62 26.01 -20.95
CA VAL A 121 -31.74 25.38 -20.23
C VAL A 121 -32.44 26.42 -19.34
N PRO A 122 -33.77 26.56 -19.39
CA PRO A 122 -34.48 27.52 -18.56
C PRO A 122 -34.21 27.33 -17.06
N GLY A 123 -33.88 28.42 -16.38
CA GLY A 123 -33.62 28.42 -14.94
C GLY A 123 -32.28 27.86 -14.53
N ARG A 124 -31.33 27.71 -15.48
CA ARG A 124 -29.92 27.38 -15.22
C ARG A 124 -29.00 28.46 -15.79
N GLU A 125 -27.85 28.60 -15.17
CA GLU A 125 -26.75 29.48 -15.59
C GLU A 125 -25.48 28.66 -15.71
N CYS A 126 -24.59 29.06 -16.63
CA CYS A 126 -23.26 28.48 -16.73
C CYS A 126 -22.44 28.97 -15.52
N ASP A 127 -22.03 28.08 -14.67
CA ASP A 127 -21.29 28.40 -13.44
C ASP A 127 -19.92 27.70 -13.43
N ILE A 128 -18.85 28.50 -13.41
CA ILE A 128 -17.47 27.99 -13.30
C ILE A 128 -17.26 27.17 -12.00
N VAL A 129 -18.07 27.40 -10.97
CA VAL A 129 -18.03 26.65 -9.72
C VAL A 129 -18.58 25.23 -9.92
N ASP A 130 -19.60 25.06 -10.75
CA ASP A 130 -20.18 23.77 -11.09
C ASP A 130 -19.19 22.96 -11.96
N LEU A 131 -18.55 23.59 -12.94
CA LEU A 131 -17.39 23.01 -13.67
C LEU A 131 -16.30 22.55 -12.71
N GLY A 132 -16.00 23.34 -11.67
CA GLY A 132 -15.03 22.97 -10.63
C GLY A 132 -15.44 21.71 -9.84
N LYS A 133 -16.72 21.54 -9.51
CA LYS A 133 -17.28 20.36 -8.82
C LYS A 133 -17.16 19.11 -9.68
N ASP A 134 -17.49 19.20 -10.97
CA ASP A 134 -17.40 18.12 -11.94
C ASP A 134 -15.97 17.63 -12.11
N LEU A 135 -15.05 18.56 -12.31
CA LEU A 135 -13.61 18.24 -12.41
C LEU A 135 -13.02 17.73 -11.12
N PHE A 136 -13.53 18.18 -9.97
CA PHE A 136 -13.12 17.62 -8.67
C PHE A 136 -13.57 16.17 -8.53
N GLY A 137 -14.81 15.83 -8.88
CA GLY A 137 -15.31 14.46 -8.90
C GLY A 137 -14.50 13.55 -9.81
N ALA A 138 -14.25 14.00 -11.06
CA ALA A 138 -13.42 13.28 -12.01
C ALA A 138 -11.97 13.09 -11.53
N GLY A 139 -11.37 14.15 -11.00
CA GLY A 139 -10.00 14.14 -10.47
C GLY A 139 -9.85 13.24 -9.25
N LEU A 140 -10.78 13.31 -8.31
CA LEU A 140 -10.82 12.43 -7.13
C LEU A 140 -10.87 10.96 -7.56
N MET A 141 -11.74 10.61 -8.50
CA MET A 141 -11.82 9.24 -9.02
C MET A 141 -10.55 8.82 -9.76
N ALA A 142 -9.93 9.70 -10.55
CA ALA A 142 -8.67 9.43 -11.22
C ALA A 142 -7.52 9.20 -10.23
N VAL A 143 -7.48 9.94 -9.13
CA VAL A 143 -6.53 9.73 -8.03
C VAL A 143 -6.82 8.41 -7.31
N LEU A 144 -8.06 8.14 -6.96
CA LEU A 144 -8.46 6.86 -6.36
C LEU A 144 -8.13 5.69 -7.29
N PHE A 145 -8.36 5.83 -8.58
CA PHE A 145 -8.02 4.82 -9.57
C PHE A 145 -6.51 4.63 -9.73
N LEU A 146 -5.72 5.70 -9.62
CA LEU A 146 -4.26 5.62 -9.56
C LEU A 146 -3.78 4.89 -8.30
N LEU A 147 -4.45 5.12 -7.16
CA LEU A 147 -4.11 4.51 -5.88
C LEU A 147 -4.59 3.04 -5.79
N PHE A 148 -5.79 2.76 -6.28
CA PHE A 148 -6.49 1.48 -6.12
C PHE A 148 -6.54 0.59 -7.36
N GLY A 149 -6.35 1.14 -8.53
CA GLY A 149 -6.43 0.41 -9.82
C GLY A 149 -5.37 -0.69 -10.00
N ALA A 150 -4.54 -0.93 -8.99
CA ALA A 150 -3.56 -2.02 -8.93
C ALA A 150 -4.16 -3.35 -8.47
N THR A 151 -5.38 -3.37 -7.94
CA THR A 151 -5.95 -4.57 -7.31
C THR A 151 -6.65 -5.52 -8.29
N GLY A 152 -6.66 -5.23 -9.60
CA GLY A 152 -7.46 -5.92 -10.60
C GLY A 152 -6.76 -6.99 -11.44
N ALA A 153 -5.52 -7.37 -11.15
CA ALA A 153 -4.86 -8.44 -11.89
C ALA A 153 -4.16 -9.41 -10.93
N LEU A 154 -4.94 -10.21 -10.23
CA LEU A 154 -4.51 -11.55 -9.81
C LEU A 154 -4.42 -12.42 -11.08
N THR A 155 -3.52 -12.11 -11.99
CA THR A 155 -3.01 -13.08 -12.92
C THR A 155 -2.10 -13.99 -12.13
N VAL A 156 -2.57 -15.18 -11.82
CA VAL A 156 -1.71 -16.30 -11.40
C VAL A 156 -0.71 -16.50 -12.53
N ARG A 157 0.45 -15.91 -12.40
CA ARG A 157 1.56 -16.09 -13.31
C ARG A 157 2.39 -17.23 -12.72
N SER A 158 2.49 -18.34 -13.44
CA SER A 158 3.48 -19.38 -13.14
C SER A 158 4.86 -18.73 -13.22
N VAL A 159 5.48 -18.52 -12.07
CA VAL A 159 6.83 -17.94 -11.96
C VAL A 159 7.82 -19.09 -12.16
N ASP A 160 8.69 -18.94 -13.14
CA ASP A 160 9.79 -19.87 -13.39
C ASP A 160 10.71 -19.86 -12.15
N GLU A 161 10.89 -21.02 -11.51
CA GLU A 161 11.57 -21.20 -10.22
C GLU A 161 13.02 -20.65 -10.19
N LYS A 162 13.65 -20.50 -11.35
CA LYS A 162 15.06 -20.08 -11.47
C LYS A 162 15.32 -18.57 -11.36
N LYS A 163 14.30 -17.70 -11.35
CA LYS A 163 14.47 -16.22 -11.37
C LYS A 163 13.76 -15.51 -10.21
N ARG A 164 13.85 -16.04 -9.00
CA ARG A 164 13.10 -15.50 -7.84
C ARG A 164 13.71 -14.25 -7.23
N ARG A 165 15.05 -14.09 -7.18
CA ARG A 165 15.71 -12.88 -6.67
C ARG A 165 15.95 -11.91 -7.81
N ARG A 166 15.25 -10.77 -7.79
CA ARG A 166 15.23 -9.77 -8.87
C ARG A 166 15.84 -8.45 -8.43
N LYS A 167 16.53 -7.78 -9.34
CA LYS A 167 16.96 -6.40 -9.10
C LYS A 167 15.75 -5.47 -9.15
N PHE A 168 15.53 -4.73 -8.08
CA PHE A 168 14.46 -3.75 -7.95
C PHE A 168 15.07 -2.39 -7.60
N MET A 169 15.16 -1.49 -8.56
CA MET A 169 15.85 -0.20 -8.42
C MET A 169 17.29 -0.37 -7.87
N ASN A 170 17.52 0.00 -6.62
CA ASN A 170 18.83 0.00 -5.97
C ASN A 170 19.08 -1.20 -5.06
N ILE A 171 18.12 -2.09 -4.86
CA ILE A 171 18.26 -3.32 -4.06
C ILE A 171 17.81 -4.55 -4.84
N ARG A 172 17.97 -5.74 -4.27
CA ARG A 172 17.33 -6.97 -4.74
C ARG A 172 16.09 -7.27 -3.91
N ILE A 173 15.10 -7.93 -4.52
CA ILE A 173 13.88 -8.41 -3.86
C ILE A 173 13.61 -9.84 -4.31
N ASP A 174 13.24 -10.69 -3.37
CA ASP A 174 12.75 -12.04 -3.65
C ASP A 174 11.26 -11.97 -3.98
N ASP A 175 10.91 -12.37 -5.21
CA ASP A 175 9.54 -12.38 -5.72
C ASP A 175 8.88 -13.71 -5.37
N VAL A 176 8.46 -13.84 -4.13
CA VAL A 176 7.87 -15.04 -3.54
C VAL A 176 6.49 -14.78 -2.98
N ALA A 177 5.64 -15.81 -2.97
CA ALA A 177 4.34 -15.75 -2.32
C ALA A 177 4.46 -15.67 -0.79
N PHE A 178 3.42 -15.16 -0.13
CA PHE A 178 3.38 -15.07 1.34
C PHE A 178 3.62 -16.44 2.01
N SER A 179 2.91 -17.47 1.56
CA SER A 179 3.07 -18.84 2.09
C SER A 179 4.49 -19.38 1.90
N GLU A 180 5.13 -19.04 0.80
CA GLU A 180 6.49 -19.45 0.49
C GLU A 180 7.51 -18.70 1.36
N ALA A 181 7.28 -17.41 1.64
CA ALA A 181 8.10 -16.64 2.57
C ALA A 181 8.03 -17.23 3.99
N VAL A 182 6.83 -17.63 4.45
CA VAL A 182 6.63 -18.31 5.73
C VAL A 182 7.43 -19.62 5.78
N GLU A 183 7.34 -20.45 4.74
CA GLU A 183 8.03 -21.73 4.70
C GLU A 183 9.56 -21.59 4.67
N LYS A 184 10.07 -20.59 3.95
CA LYS A 184 11.51 -20.25 3.97
C LYS A 184 11.97 -19.84 5.37
N ILE A 185 11.20 -18.98 6.05
CA ILE A 185 11.52 -18.54 7.43
C ILE A 185 11.48 -19.74 8.38
N ARG A 186 10.50 -20.64 8.22
CA ARG A 186 10.41 -21.89 8.98
C ARG A 186 11.65 -22.76 8.80
N THR A 187 12.10 -22.91 7.54
CA THR A 187 13.33 -23.64 7.21
C THR A 187 14.54 -22.98 7.89
N TYR A 188 14.70 -21.66 7.79
CA TYR A 188 15.78 -20.92 8.44
C TYR A 188 15.78 -21.05 9.96
N ALA A 189 14.60 -21.06 10.59
CA ALA A 189 14.48 -21.28 12.04
C ALA A 189 14.91 -22.69 12.46
N GLY A 190 15.01 -23.64 11.53
CA GLY A 190 15.50 -25.01 11.75
C GLY A 190 16.96 -25.23 11.36
N ASP A 191 17.56 -24.30 10.65
CA ASP A 191 18.93 -24.42 10.14
C ASP A 191 19.98 -24.02 11.20
N ALA A 192 21.20 -24.47 11.02
CA ALA A 192 22.31 -24.20 11.97
C ALA A 192 22.92 -22.80 11.81
N GLY A 193 22.63 -22.09 10.71
CA GLY A 193 23.15 -20.75 10.42
C GLY A 193 22.26 -19.62 10.93
N MET A 194 22.83 -18.40 11.01
CA MET A 194 22.05 -17.18 11.24
C MET A 194 21.58 -16.61 9.90
N HIS A 195 20.27 -16.57 9.71
CA HIS A 195 19.62 -16.04 8.52
C HIS A 195 18.98 -14.67 8.80
N LEU A 196 19.18 -13.73 7.87
CA LEU A 196 18.60 -12.39 7.93
C LEU A 196 17.45 -12.26 6.94
N VAL A 197 16.25 -11.93 7.43
CA VAL A 197 15.06 -11.70 6.61
C VAL A 197 14.65 -10.25 6.73
N ILE A 198 14.62 -9.52 5.60
CA ILE A 198 14.28 -8.10 5.56
C ILE A 198 12.97 -7.90 4.81
N THR A 199 12.11 -7.03 5.34
CA THR A 199 10.85 -6.62 4.70
C THR A 199 10.91 -5.14 4.29
N PRO A 200 11.62 -4.79 3.18
CA PRO A 200 11.78 -3.41 2.77
C PRO A 200 10.47 -2.77 2.33
N ASN A 201 10.29 -1.50 2.72
CA ASN A 201 9.23 -0.62 2.28
C ASN A 201 9.80 0.61 1.54
N ALA A 202 8.95 1.58 1.17
CA ALA A 202 9.38 2.78 0.45
C ALA A 202 10.50 3.55 1.15
N ASP A 203 10.44 3.68 2.48
CA ASP A 203 11.46 4.33 3.29
C ASP A 203 12.83 3.65 3.16
N HIS A 204 12.87 2.31 3.16
CA HIS A 204 14.09 1.54 2.96
C HIS A 204 14.72 1.81 1.60
N ILE A 205 13.94 1.83 0.52
CA ILE A 205 14.43 2.11 -0.84
C ILE A 205 15.03 3.51 -0.93
N VAL A 206 14.35 4.50 -0.32
CA VAL A 206 14.81 5.90 -0.32
C VAL A 206 16.08 6.07 0.53
N LYS A 207 16.20 5.38 1.66
CA LYS A 207 17.39 5.37 2.50
C LYS A 207 18.58 4.68 1.82
N ALA A 208 18.35 3.50 1.23
CA ALA A 208 19.37 2.75 0.48
C ALA A 208 19.92 3.52 -0.74
N GLU A 209 19.20 4.51 -1.26
CA GLU A 209 19.70 5.38 -2.32
C GLU A 209 20.78 6.34 -1.83
N LYS A 210 20.73 6.75 -0.57
CA LYS A 210 21.64 7.73 0.04
C LYS A 210 22.75 7.09 0.86
N ASP A 211 22.48 5.92 1.42
CA ASP A 211 23.34 5.18 2.32
C ASP A 211 23.80 3.88 1.64
N THR A 212 25.06 3.91 1.17
CA THR A 212 25.67 2.79 0.45
C THR A 212 25.84 1.57 1.34
N GLU A 213 26.24 1.75 2.60
CA GLU A 213 26.39 0.68 3.58
C GLU A 213 25.03 -0.02 3.82
N PHE A 214 23.98 0.77 4.03
CA PHE A 214 22.63 0.24 4.16
C PHE A 214 22.13 -0.49 2.90
N ARG A 215 22.52 -0.02 1.70
CA ARG A 215 22.22 -0.71 0.44
C ARG A 215 22.94 -2.04 0.31
N GLU A 216 24.23 -2.09 0.66
CA GLU A 216 25.05 -3.31 0.58
C GLU A 216 24.58 -4.39 1.55
N LEU A 217 23.96 -4.00 2.66
CA LEU A 217 23.35 -4.92 3.61
C LEU A 217 22.26 -5.79 2.98
N PHE A 218 21.49 -5.26 2.01
CA PHE A 218 20.51 -6.08 1.29
C PHE A 218 21.14 -7.21 0.48
N GLU A 219 22.40 -7.10 0.07
CA GLU A 219 23.10 -8.19 -0.61
C GLU A 219 23.47 -9.34 0.34
N THR A 220 23.55 -9.08 1.64
CA THR A 220 23.87 -10.07 2.69
C THR A 220 22.62 -10.76 3.27
N ALA A 221 21.43 -10.26 2.99
CA ALA A 221 20.17 -10.83 3.49
C ALA A 221 19.80 -12.12 2.74
N ASP A 222 19.32 -13.10 3.50
CA ASP A 222 18.93 -14.44 2.99
C ASP A 222 17.54 -14.41 2.32
N LEU A 223 16.63 -13.56 2.81
CA LEU A 223 15.32 -13.34 2.22
C LEU A 223 14.94 -11.86 2.28
N ILE A 224 14.48 -11.31 1.16
CA ILE A 224 14.07 -9.91 1.03
C ILE A 224 12.69 -9.86 0.37
N VAL A 225 11.65 -9.57 1.14
CA VAL A 225 10.26 -9.57 0.65
C VAL A 225 9.61 -8.18 0.74
N PRO A 226 8.80 -7.77 -0.25
CA PRO A 226 8.30 -6.40 -0.36
C PRO A 226 7.24 -6.10 0.71
N ASP A 227 7.49 -5.11 1.57
CA ASP A 227 6.52 -4.59 2.53
C ASP A 227 5.93 -3.26 2.04
N GLY A 228 4.66 -3.28 1.78
CA GLY A 228 3.89 -2.09 1.46
C GLY A 228 3.53 -1.92 -0.01
N MET A 229 2.34 -1.40 -0.22
CA MET A 229 1.75 -1.20 -1.55
C MET A 229 2.56 -0.26 -2.47
N PRO A 230 3.24 0.80 -1.98
CA PRO A 230 4.04 1.65 -2.86
C PRO A 230 5.11 0.90 -3.65
N LEU A 231 5.72 -0.16 -3.08
CA LEU A 231 6.70 -0.97 -3.81
C LEU A 231 6.03 -1.74 -4.95
N LEU A 232 4.87 -2.34 -4.70
CA LEU A 232 4.12 -3.08 -5.72
C LEU A 232 3.66 -2.13 -6.84
N TRP A 233 3.19 -0.93 -6.49
CA TRP A 233 2.79 0.07 -7.48
C TRP A 233 3.95 0.54 -8.35
N VAL A 234 5.12 0.76 -7.74
CA VAL A 234 6.33 1.13 -8.48
C VAL A 234 6.79 -0.03 -9.35
N ALA A 235 6.82 -1.24 -8.83
CA ALA A 235 7.18 -2.44 -9.59
C ALA A 235 6.29 -2.64 -10.82
N ASP A 236 4.98 -2.50 -10.66
CA ASP A 236 4.02 -2.55 -11.77
C ASP A 236 4.28 -1.42 -12.79
N SER A 237 4.54 -0.20 -12.33
CA SER A 237 4.84 0.95 -13.21
C SER A 237 6.14 0.79 -14.00
N LEU A 238 7.10 0.05 -13.47
CA LEU A 238 8.38 -0.27 -14.12
C LEU A 238 8.28 -1.50 -15.04
N GLY A 239 7.12 -2.17 -15.12
CA GLY A 239 6.91 -3.36 -15.92
C GLY A 239 7.54 -4.63 -15.31
N CYS A 240 7.87 -4.60 -14.03
CA CYS A 240 8.40 -5.73 -13.25
C CYS A 240 7.52 -6.05 -12.03
N PRO A 241 6.23 -6.42 -12.23
CA PRO A 241 5.29 -6.63 -11.14
C PRO A 241 5.82 -7.67 -10.15
N LEU A 242 5.66 -7.36 -8.86
CA LEU A 242 5.92 -8.30 -7.76
C LEU A 242 4.66 -9.11 -7.48
N LEU A 243 4.84 -10.35 -7.02
CA LEU A 243 3.76 -11.32 -6.85
C LEU A 243 2.73 -10.84 -5.84
N GLU A 244 3.18 -10.51 -4.64
CA GLU A 244 2.30 -9.99 -3.59
C GLU A 244 3.07 -9.19 -2.52
N ARG A 245 2.31 -8.52 -1.67
CA ARG A 245 2.85 -7.80 -0.52
C ARG A 245 3.04 -8.77 0.65
N VAL A 246 4.26 -8.83 1.18
CA VAL A 246 4.61 -9.66 2.35
C VAL A 246 5.11 -8.75 3.46
N THR A 247 4.33 -8.55 4.53
CA THR A 247 4.68 -7.64 5.62
C THR A 247 5.14 -8.37 6.87
N GLY A 248 6.06 -7.77 7.63
CA GLY A 248 6.45 -8.30 8.93
C GLY A 248 5.27 -8.47 9.89
N ALA A 249 4.25 -7.62 9.81
CA ALA A 249 3.06 -7.70 10.65
C ALA A 249 2.12 -8.86 10.28
N ASP A 250 2.13 -9.33 9.02
CA ASP A 250 1.40 -10.53 8.61
C ASP A 250 2.23 -11.79 8.87
N LEU A 251 3.55 -11.72 8.68
CA LEU A 251 4.46 -12.84 8.93
C LEU A 251 4.54 -13.24 10.42
N LEU A 252 4.56 -12.28 11.33
CA LEU A 252 4.82 -12.56 12.74
C LEU A 252 3.80 -13.52 13.41
N PRO A 253 2.49 -13.42 13.16
CA PRO A 253 1.53 -14.44 13.65
C PRO A 253 1.77 -15.85 13.10
N GLU A 254 2.12 -15.97 11.80
CA GLU A 254 2.42 -17.27 11.18
C GLU A 254 3.74 -17.87 11.73
N ILE A 255 4.72 -16.99 11.99
CA ILE A 255 5.98 -17.37 12.64
C ILE A 255 5.71 -17.90 14.05
N CYS A 256 4.84 -17.26 14.83
CA CYS A 256 4.45 -17.77 16.13
C CYS A 256 3.71 -19.11 16.02
N ALA A 257 2.89 -19.30 14.97
CA ALA A 257 2.17 -20.54 14.76
C ALA A 257 3.13 -21.72 14.51
N PHE A 258 4.04 -21.60 13.53
CA PHE A 258 5.01 -22.66 13.28
C PHE A 258 6.06 -22.80 14.41
N ALA A 259 6.40 -21.72 15.12
CA ALA A 259 7.29 -21.81 16.29
C ALA A 259 6.68 -22.67 17.40
N GLN A 260 5.35 -22.63 17.58
CA GLN A 260 4.63 -23.53 18.47
C GLN A 260 4.70 -25.00 18.00
N GLU A 261 4.49 -25.22 16.69
CA GLU A 261 4.52 -26.57 16.10
C GLU A 261 5.90 -27.22 16.19
N ASP A 262 6.94 -26.42 15.88
CA ASP A 262 8.34 -26.90 15.77
C ASP A 262 9.14 -26.76 17.07
N GLY A 263 8.51 -26.26 18.14
CA GLY A 263 9.16 -26.11 19.45
C GLY A 263 10.26 -25.05 19.46
N ARG A 264 10.08 -23.91 18.74
CA ARG A 264 11.07 -22.84 18.64
C ARG A 264 10.87 -21.76 19.69
N ARG A 265 12.00 -21.19 20.16
CA ARG A 265 12.05 -20.09 21.13
C ARG A 265 12.09 -18.76 20.43
N ILE A 266 11.29 -17.80 20.89
CA ILE A 266 11.21 -16.46 20.28
C ILE A 266 11.71 -15.43 21.28
N PHE A 267 12.65 -14.57 20.84
CA PHE A 267 13.16 -13.46 21.61
C PHE A 267 12.83 -12.13 20.93
N PHE A 268 12.31 -11.17 21.70
CA PHE A 268 11.89 -9.86 21.19
C PHE A 268 12.87 -8.77 21.63
N LEU A 269 13.31 -7.92 20.69
CA LEU A 269 13.92 -6.63 20.99
C LEU A 269 12.90 -5.53 20.62
N ALA A 270 12.51 -4.69 21.57
CA ALA A 270 11.56 -3.62 21.35
C ALA A 270 12.01 -2.31 22.02
N THR A 271 11.31 -1.21 21.71
CA THR A 271 11.69 0.13 22.13
C THR A 271 11.57 0.40 23.63
N ASP A 272 10.77 -0.39 24.34
CA ASP A 272 10.51 -0.24 25.77
C ASP A 272 10.01 -1.56 26.39
N GLU A 273 10.20 -1.69 27.70
CA GLU A 273 9.87 -2.90 28.47
C GLU A 273 8.36 -3.22 28.45
N LYS A 274 7.51 -2.21 28.33
CA LYS A 274 6.06 -2.42 28.24
C LYS A 274 5.71 -3.14 26.94
N THR A 275 6.27 -2.70 25.81
CA THR A 275 6.09 -3.34 24.50
C THR A 275 6.60 -4.78 24.53
N VAL A 276 7.77 -5.03 25.12
CA VAL A 276 8.32 -6.38 25.29
C VAL A 276 7.37 -7.27 26.09
N SER A 277 7.01 -6.84 27.30
CA SER A 277 6.15 -7.60 28.20
C SER A 277 4.79 -7.91 27.58
N ALA A 278 4.18 -6.91 26.89
CA ALA A 278 2.91 -7.10 26.21
C ALA A 278 3.01 -8.07 25.02
N ALA A 279 4.10 -8.00 24.22
CA ALA A 279 4.33 -8.93 23.12
C ALA A 279 4.47 -10.37 23.63
N VAL A 280 5.30 -10.59 24.66
CA VAL A 280 5.50 -11.89 25.31
C VAL A 280 4.19 -12.43 25.88
N GLU A 281 3.40 -11.60 26.55
CA GLU A 281 2.07 -11.98 27.06
C GLU A 281 1.12 -12.42 25.95
N GLN A 282 1.08 -11.68 24.84
CA GLN A 282 0.25 -12.04 23.68
C GLN A 282 0.70 -13.37 23.05
N VAL A 283 2.01 -13.62 22.97
CA VAL A 283 2.54 -14.89 22.48
C VAL A 283 2.10 -16.03 23.39
N LYS A 284 2.31 -15.94 24.70
CA LYS A 284 1.91 -16.96 25.68
C LYS A 284 0.40 -17.22 25.66
N LYS A 285 -0.41 -16.18 25.41
CA LYS A 285 -1.86 -16.27 25.35
C LYS A 285 -2.37 -16.95 24.08
N ASN A 286 -1.83 -16.57 22.92
CA ASN A 286 -2.36 -17.01 21.63
C ASN A 286 -1.67 -18.28 21.11
N TRP A 287 -0.44 -18.55 21.53
CA TRP A 287 0.37 -19.72 21.14
C TRP A 287 1.02 -20.37 22.38
N PRO A 288 0.21 -20.96 23.30
CA PRO A 288 0.69 -21.45 24.59
C PRO A 288 1.68 -22.62 24.49
N GLY A 289 1.78 -23.28 23.34
CA GLY A 289 2.73 -24.36 23.08
C GLY A 289 4.13 -23.90 22.68
N ILE A 290 4.39 -22.60 22.55
CA ILE A 290 5.75 -22.09 22.33
C ILE A 290 6.59 -22.36 23.59
N PRO A 291 7.76 -23.04 23.48
CA PRO A 291 8.54 -23.48 24.65
C PRO A 291 9.00 -22.32 25.53
N ALA A 292 9.40 -21.19 24.93
CA ALA A 292 9.77 -19.99 25.63
C ALA A 292 9.61 -18.76 24.74
N ALA A 293 9.10 -17.66 25.31
CA ALA A 293 9.10 -16.34 24.73
C ALA A 293 9.55 -15.34 25.80
N ASP A 294 10.53 -14.50 25.47
CA ASP A 294 11.09 -13.45 26.32
C ASP A 294 11.57 -12.29 25.44
N GLY A 295 12.13 -11.26 26.02
CA GLY A 295 12.67 -10.14 25.27
C GLY A 295 13.41 -9.15 26.14
N TYR A 296 13.91 -8.10 25.47
CA TYR A 296 14.68 -7.05 26.10
C TYR A 296 14.42 -5.71 25.40
N ALA A 297 14.38 -4.63 26.18
CA ALA A 297 14.27 -3.27 25.69
C ALA A 297 15.62 -2.55 25.87
N PRO A 298 16.45 -2.49 24.83
CA PRO A 298 17.72 -1.80 24.92
C PRO A 298 17.54 -0.28 24.91
N SER A 299 18.59 0.45 25.30
CA SER A 299 18.61 1.91 25.19
C SER A 299 18.49 2.37 23.73
N MET A 300 18.05 3.60 23.50
CA MET A 300 17.92 4.18 22.14
C MET A 300 19.28 4.27 21.39
N ALA A 301 20.39 4.27 22.14
CA ALA A 301 21.75 4.31 21.60
C ALA A 301 22.39 2.92 21.40
N PHE A 302 21.62 1.83 21.53
CA PHE A 302 22.13 0.45 21.54
C PHE A 302 23.10 0.11 20.40
N ALA A 303 22.91 0.67 19.23
CA ALA A 303 23.75 0.40 18.06
C ALA A 303 25.10 1.13 18.10
N GLU A 304 25.20 2.17 18.92
CA GLU A 304 26.40 3.00 19.09
C GLU A 304 27.11 2.68 20.41
N ASP A 305 26.46 1.91 21.30
CA ASP A 305 26.95 1.51 22.61
C ASP A 305 27.40 0.04 22.59
N ALA A 306 28.72 -0.15 22.66
CA ALA A 306 29.32 -1.48 22.61
C ALA A 306 28.98 -2.36 23.84
N GLU A 307 28.77 -1.75 25.03
CA GLU A 307 28.36 -2.49 26.22
C GLU A 307 26.92 -2.96 26.11
N GLU A 308 26.05 -2.10 25.61
CA GLU A 308 24.64 -2.44 25.36
C GLU A 308 24.49 -3.51 24.29
N SER A 309 25.27 -3.38 23.19
CA SER A 309 25.32 -4.41 22.14
C SER A 309 25.81 -5.76 22.71
N ALA A 310 26.83 -5.76 23.55
CA ALA A 310 27.34 -6.98 24.21
C ALA A 310 26.24 -7.60 25.12
N ARG A 311 25.50 -6.78 25.87
CA ARG A 311 24.36 -7.22 26.70
C ARG A 311 23.25 -7.88 25.89
N ILE A 312 22.91 -7.30 24.74
CA ILE A 312 21.91 -7.89 23.84
C ILE A 312 22.38 -9.27 23.36
N LEU A 313 23.62 -9.36 22.87
CA LEU A 313 24.17 -10.61 22.38
C LEU A 313 24.19 -11.70 23.47
N GLU A 314 24.61 -11.35 24.69
CA GLU A 314 24.59 -12.25 25.82
C GLU A 314 23.19 -12.75 26.18
N LYS A 315 22.20 -11.86 26.21
CA LYS A 315 20.79 -12.22 26.48
C LYS A 315 20.22 -13.16 25.41
N VAL A 316 20.50 -12.88 24.13
CA VAL A 316 20.06 -13.70 23.00
C VAL A 316 20.65 -15.12 23.11
N GLU A 317 21.95 -15.24 23.47
CA GLU A 317 22.63 -16.51 23.63
C GLU A 317 22.15 -17.27 24.89
N GLN A 318 22.07 -16.63 26.06
CA GLN A 318 21.58 -17.22 27.30
C GLN A 318 20.17 -17.77 27.18
N PHE A 319 19.30 -17.06 26.43
CA PHE A 319 17.94 -17.51 26.14
C PHE A 319 17.92 -18.69 25.16
N ARG A 320 19.01 -18.98 24.45
CA ARG A 320 19.10 -19.98 23.36
C ARG A 320 18.04 -19.67 22.28
N THR A 321 18.10 -18.47 21.74
CA THR A 321 17.12 -17.92 20.79
C THR A 321 17.16 -18.70 19.48
N ASP A 322 16.00 -19.21 19.01
CA ASP A 322 15.87 -19.69 17.63
C ASP A 322 15.46 -18.54 16.70
N ILE A 323 14.48 -17.75 17.11
CA ILE A 323 13.89 -16.66 16.33
C ILE A 323 14.07 -15.34 17.08
N LEU A 324 14.83 -14.41 16.49
CA LEU A 324 15.04 -13.05 17.02
C LEU A 324 14.18 -12.06 16.24
N VAL A 325 13.21 -11.43 16.91
CA VAL A 325 12.35 -10.39 16.32
C VAL A 325 12.77 -9.02 16.82
N VAL A 326 13.17 -8.11 15.90
CA VAL A 326 13.72 -6.81 16.25
C VAL A 326 12.78 -5.68 15.85
N GLY A 327 12.25 -4.96 16.84
CA GLY A 327 11.29 -3.87 16.71
C GLY A 327 11.89 -2.47 16.96
N LEU A 328 13.19 -2.26 16.76
CA LEU A 328 13.90 -1.03 17.16
C LEU A 328 13.96 0.06 16.05
N GLY A 329 13.41 -0.22 14.89
CA GLY A 329 13.29 0.72 13.75
C GLY A 329 14.48 0.66 12.78
N SER A 330 14.17 1.08 11.54
CA SER A 330 15.11 1.09 10.40
C SER A 330 15.82 2.44 10.26
N PRO A 331 17.12 2.49 9.87
CA PRO A 331 17.99 1.38 9.47
C PRO A 331 18.80 0.76 10.63
N LYS A 332 18.60 1.21 11.89
CA LYS A 332 19.42 0.80 13.02
C LYS A 332 19.35 -0.72 13.27
N SER A 333 18.16 -1.30 13.20
CA SER A 333 17.96 -2.74 13.44
C SER A 333 18.72 -3.59 12.43
N GLU A 334 18.57 -3.27 11.15
CA GLU A 334 19.18 -4.02 10.06
C GLU A 334 20.71 -3.91 10.10
N LYS A 335 21.23 -2.70 10.29
CA LYS A 335 22.69 -2.47 10.40
C LYS A 335 23.29 -3.21 11.59
N TRP A 336 22.68 -3.10 12.77
CA TRP A 336 23.13 -3.77 13.96
C TRP A 336 23.16 -5.31 13.81
N ILE A 337 22.12 -5.90 13.20
CA ILE A 337 22.07 -7.34 12.94
C ILE A 337 23.21 -7.75 11.99
N ALA A 338 23.40 -7.00 10.91
CA ALA A 338 24.44 -7.30 9.92
C ALA A 338 25.86 -7.20 10.52
N GLU A 339 26.13 -6.17 11.32
CA GLU A 339 27.40 -5.96 12.01
C GLU A 339 27.73 -7.09 13.01
N HIS A 340 26.69 -7.61 13.67
CA HIS A 340 26.87 -8.65 14.69
C HIS A 340 26.51 -10.06 14.18
N ARG A 341 26.39 -10.26 12.86
CA ARG A 341 25.94 -11.51 12.26
C ARG A 341 26.66 -12.75 12.79
N ASP A 342 27.99 -12.71 12.87
CA ASP A 342 28.82 -13.85 13.30
C ASP A 342 28.73 -14.12 14.81
N ARG A 343 28.33 -13.11 15.59
CA ARG A 343 28.19 -13.17 17.04
C ARG A 343 26.78 -13.48 17.52
N LEU A 344 25.79 -13.22 16.69
CA LEU A 344 24.36 -13.48 17.00
C LEU A 344 24.11 -14.98 17.03
N LYS A 345 23.80 -15.51 18.22
CA LYS A 345 23.45 -16.92 18.44
C LYS A 345 21.94 -17.13 18.34
N CYS A 346 21.41 -16.95 17.13
CA CYS A 346 20.02 -17.28 16.76
C CYS A 346 20.02 -17.87 15.34
N HIS A 347 18.93 -18.55 14.95
CA HIS A 347 18.82 -19.15 13.63
C HIS A 347 18.28 -18.16 12.61
N VAL A 348 17.33 -17.30 12.99
CA VAL A 348 16.78 -16.27 12.10
C VAL A 348 16.58 -14.96 12.83
N ALA A 349 16.99 -13.85 12.21
CA ALA A 349 16.82 -12.48 12.69
C ALA A 349 15.87 -11.71 11.78
N LEU A 350 14.85 -11.08 12.37
CA LEU A 350 13.68 -10.51 11.72
C LEU A 350 13.53 -9.03 12.16
N PRO A 351 14.13 -8.05 11.45
CA PRO A 351 13.94 -6.63 11.73
C PRO A 351 12.56 -6.17 11.23
N PHE A 352 11.52 -6.51 11.97
CA PHE A 352 10.10 -6.29 11.58
C PHE A 352 9.51 -4.99 12.13
N GLY A 353 10.31 -4.16 12.80
CA GLY A 353 9.93 -2.82 13.23
C GLY A 353 8.59 -2.79 13.99
N ALA A 354 7.59 -2.11 13.44
CA ALA A 354 6.30 -1.93 14.11
C ALA A 354 5.46 -3.21 14.29
N ALA A 355 5.85 -4.36 13.71
CA ALA A 355 5.11 -5.61 13.87
C ALA A 355 5.06 -6.06 15.35
N VAL A 356 6.11 -5.79 16.12
CA VAL A 356 6.15 -6.08 17.56
C VAL A 356 5.09 -5.26 18.31
N SER A 357 4.97 -3.96 18.03
CA SER A 357 3.94 -3.10 18.65
C SER A 357 2.50 -3.49 18.25
N PHE A 358 2.31 -4.03 17.03
CA PHE A 358 1.00 -4.59 16.64
C PHE A 358 0.68 -5.88 17.38
N LEU A 359 1.66 -6.77 17.54
CA LEU A 359 1.51 -7.99 18.34
C LEU A 359 1.20 -7.66 19.81
N ALA A 360 1.91 -6.68 20.38
CA ALA A 360 1.69 -6.16 21.73
C ALA A 360 0.33 -5.47 21.92
N LYS A 361 -0.44 -5.24 20.85
CA LYS A 361 -1.69 -4.47 20.82
C LYS A 361 -1.58 -3.01 21.30
N GLU A 362 -0.38 -2.48 21.35
CA GLU A 362 -0.16 -1.06 21.65
C GLU A 362 -0.64 -0.17 20.51
N LYS A 363 -0.47 -0.62 19.27
CA LYS A 363 -0.97 0.05 18.09
C LYS A 363 -2.10 -0.76 17.47
N ARG A 364 -3.16 -0.06 17.06
CA ARG A 364 -4.26 -0.68 16.34
C ARG A 364 -3.86 -0.88 14.89
N ARG A 365 -3.94 -2.11 14.43
CA ARG A 365 -3.77 -2.41 13.00
C ARG A 365 -5.02 -1.98 12.23
N ALA A 366 -4.83 -1.53 11.00
CA ALA A 366 -5.93 -1.17 10.10
C ALA A 366 -6.93 -2.32 9.94
N PRO A 367 -8.23 -2.06 9.77
CA PRO A 367 -9.21 -3.09 9.43
C PRO A 367 -8.79 -3.89 8.19
N LYS A 368 -9.16 -5.17 8.09
CA LYS A 368 -8.75 -6.06 6.99
C LYS A 368 -9.10 -5.51 5.60
N TRP A 369 -10.22 -4.80 5.46
CA TRP A 369 -10.59 -4.18 4.20
C TRP A 369 -9.60 -3.07 3.79
N MET A 370 -9.14 -2.24 4.72
CA MET A 370 -8.11 -1.23 4.44
C MET A 370 -6.76 -1.87 4.09
N GLN A 371 -6.38 -2.96 4.77
CA GLN A 371 -5.16 -3.70 4.47
C GLN A 371 -5.20 -4.26 3.04
N ARG A 372 -6.34 -4.87 2.63
CA ARG A 372 -6.54 -5.44 1.28
C ARG A 372 -6.48 -4.37 0.18
N HIS A 373 -6.94 -3.14 0.47
CA HIS A 373 -6.94 -2.03 -0.48
C HIS A 373 -5.69 -1.13 -0.39
N GLY A 374 -4.68 -1.56 0.40
CA GLY A 374 -3.43 -0.79 0.50
C GLY A 374 -3.54 0.51 1.30
N LEU A 375 -4.58 0.66 2.12
CA LEU A 375 -4.85 1.85 2.96
C LEU A 375 -4.27 1.74 4.37
N GLU A 376 -3.48 0.72 4.67
CA GLU A 376 -2.89 0.54 6.01
C GLU A 376 -2.05 1.75 6.42
N TRP A 377 -1.30 2.35 5.48
CA TRP A 377 -0.54 3.56 5.72
C TRP A 377 -1.41 4.74 6.16
N PHE A 378 -2.62 4.89 5.60
CA PHE A 378 -3.55 5.95 5.94
C PHE A 378 -4.11 5.78 7.36
N SER A 379 -4.48 4.55 7.73
CA SER A 379 -4.88 4.23 9.11
C SER A 379 -3.77 4.54 10.11
N ARG A 380 -2.52 4.25 9.77
CA ARG A 380 -1.35 4.59 10.61
C ARG A 380 -1.12 6.10 10.69
N PHE A 381 -1.31 6.80 9.57
CA PHE A 381 -1.22 8.26 9.53
C PHE A 381 -2.24 8.93 10.45
N LEU A 382 -3.49 8.46 10.45
CA LEU A 382 -4.52 8.98 11.35
C LEU A 382 -4.20 8.77 12.84
N GLN A 383 -3.46 7.72 13.19
CA GLN A 383 -3.04 7.46 14.57
C GLN A 383 -1.85 8.32 15.01
N GLU A 384 -0.92 8.65 14.11
CA GLU A 384 0.31 9.40 14.40
C GLU A 384 0.58 10.47 13.32
N PRO A 385 -0.31 11.46 13.10
CA PRO A 385 -0.24 12.36 11.95
C PRO A 385 1.03 13.22 11.94
N ILE A 386 1.43 13.79 13.06
CA ILE A 386 2.60 14.67 13.16
C ILE A 386 3.88 13.90 12.83
N ARG A 387 4.06 12.68 13.38
CA ARG A 387 5.25 11.86 13.19
C ARG A 387 5.34 11.32 11.76
N LEU A 388 4.20 10.90 11.18
CA LEU A 388 4.18 10.22 9.88
C LEU A 388 3.99 11.17 8.70
N PHE A 389 3.61 12.44 8.91
CA PHE A 389 3.46 13.42 7.83
C PHE A 389 4.74 13.58 7.02
N ARG A 390 5.84 13.94 7.68
CA ARG A 390 7.13 14.12 7.01
C ARG A 390 7.57 12.84 6.28
N ARG A 391 7.40 11.68 6.94
CA ARG A 391 7.78 10.40 6.38
C ARG A 391 6.98 10.10 5.11
N TYR A 392 5.65 10.11 5.17
CA TYR A 392 4.81 9.66 4.06
C TYR A 392 4.75 10.67 2.91
N PHE A 393 4.66 11.96 3.21
CA PHE A 393 4.43 13.00 2.18
C PHE A 393 5.71 13.68 1.69
N ILE A 394 6.83 13.55 2.40
CA ILE A 394 8.10 14.16 1.99
C ILE A 394 9.15 13.12 1.65
N GLU A 395 9.35 12.10 2.52
CA GLU A 395 10.40 11.11 2.33
C GLU A 395 9.96 9.96 1.42
N ASP A 396 8.88 9.26 1.75
CA ASP A 396 8.45 8.06 1.01
C ASP A 396 8.00 8.39 -0.43
N VAL A 397 7.44 9.59 -0.68
CA VAL A 397 7.08 10.05 -2.03
C VAL A 397 8.29 10.08 -2.99
N LYS A 398 9.50 10.20 -2.47
CA LYS A 398 10.73 10.18 -3.29
C LYS A 398 10.92 8.85 -4.04
N ILE A 399 10.26 7.77 -3.61
CA ILE A 399 10.29 6.48 -4.33
C ILE A 399 9.79 6.62 -5.77
N PHE A 400 8.80 7.47 -6.03
CA PHE A 400 8.30 7.69 -7.40
C PHE A 400 9.33 8.42 -8.27
N ARG A 401 10.09 9.35 -7.69
CA ARG A 401 11.21 9.98 -8.38
C ARG A 401 12.33 8.99 -8.67
N LEU A 402 12.63 8.10 -7.73
CA LEU A 402 13.59 7.03 -7.93
C LEU A 402 13.13 6.05 -9.00
N ALA A 403 11.83 5.73 -9.05
CA ALA A 403 11.27 4.90 -10.10
C ALA A 403 11.55 5.48 -11.50
N LEU A 404 11.41 6.80 -11.68
CA LEU A 404 11.76 7.45 -12.93
C LEU A 404 13.26 7.35 -13.24
N LYS A 405 14.14 7.52 -12.23
CA LYS A 405 15.60 7.38 -12.37
C LYS A 405 16.00 5.98 -12.81
N TYR A 406 15.35 4.95 -12.26
CA TYR A 406 15.70 3.55 -12.51
C TYR A 406 14.92 2.91 -13.65
N ARG A 407 13.95 3.59 -14.25
CA ARG A 407 13.06 3.07 -15.28
C ARG A 407 13.79 2.30 -16.40
N ASN A 408 14.81 2.90 -16.99
CA ASN A 408 15.55 2.28 -18.09
C ASN A 408 16.49 1.15 -17.58
N ARG A 409 17.11 1.34 -16.41
CA ARG A 409 18.05 0.37 -15.84
C ARG A 409 17.36 -0.92 -15.35
N THR A 410 16.14 -0.81 -14.84
CA THR A 410 15.35 -1.97 -14.39
C THR A 410 14.90 -2.82 -15.59
N ILE A 411 14.58 -2.17 -16.72
CA ILE A 411 14.17 -2.85 -17.96
C ILE A 411 15.37 -3.58 -18.60
N GLU A 412 16.55 -2.98 -18.61
CA GLU A 412 17.77 -3.62 -19.15
C GLU A 412 18.16 -4.90 -18.37
N GLY A 413 18.04 -4.89 -17.04
CA GLY A 413 18.25 -6.09 -16.22
C GLY A 413 17.25 -7.21 -16.45
N TYR A 414 16.10 -6.94 -17.07
CA TYR A 414 15.06 -7.91 -17.40
C TYR A 414 15.26 -8.58 -18.78
N THR A 415 15.90 -7.88 -19.71
CA THR A 415 16.14 -8.37 -21.06
C THR A 415 17.49 -9.08 -21.23
N GLY A 416 18.38 -8.94 -20.27
CA GLY A 416 19.78 -9.41 -20.35
C GLY A 416 20.09 -10.80 -19.81
N ALA A 417 19.09 -11.68 -19.63
CA ALA A 417 19.32 -13.02 -19.05
C ALA A 417 19.19 -14.18 -20.04
N ASP A 418 19.30 -13.94 -21.34
CA ASP A 418 19.64 -15.00 -22.30
C ASP A 418 21.17 -14.93 -22.50
N GLY A 419 21.86 -15.66 -21.60
CA GLY A 419 23.30 -15.85 -21.69
C GLY A 419 23.66 -16.66 -22.93
N SER A 420 24.39 -16.05 -23.79
CA SER A 420 25.36 -16.70 -24.61
C SER A 420 26.75 -16.35 -24.09
N ASP A 421 27.19 -17.03 -23.05
CA ASP A 421 28.59 -17.24 -22.81
C ASP A 421 29.00 -18.36 -23.77
N GLY A 422 29.43 -17.94 -24.93
CA GLY A 422 30.06 -18.78 -25.91
C GLY A 422 31.42 -18.19 -26.27
N GLY A 423 32.46 -18.95 -25.97
CA GLY A 423 33.80 -18.69 -26.44
C GLY A 423 34.85 -18.54 -25.37
#